data_ec02a5f1ae803ab5a592cf74a14f75d1
#
_entry.id   ec02a5f1ae803ab5a592cf74a14f75d1
#
_cell.length_a   1.000
_cell.length_b   1.000
_cell.length_c   1.000
_cell.angle_alpha   90.00
_cell.angle_beta   90.00
_cell.angle_gamma   90.00
#
_symmetry.space_group_name_H-M   'P 1'
#
loop_
_entity.id
_entity.type
_entity.pdbx_description
1 polymer ?
#
loop_
_entity_poly.entity_id
_entity_poly.type
_entity_poly.pdbx_seq_one_letter_code
_entity_poly.pdbx_strand_id
1 'polypeptide(L)'
;MQNIIESNIKTLGSLSLKEYMSLVLYHPIHGYYSKKNILGSHGDFITAPEISQTFGELIASWIIYNSKNLIRNTFNYVELGPGKGTLSQDIFRTIKKIDFTLYSKVKNIFFLEKSNTFIKMLKEKFDKALIIKDIIELEKKSTIVVANEFFDALPVNQYIYKNNSWYERKIVLRNNDLVFQLANKPTTQKNIN
;
A
#
# COMPACT_ATOMS: atom_id res chain seq x y z
N MET A 1 -4.49 22.54 3.15
CA MET A 1 -3.49 21.79 2.36
C MET A 1 -2.81 22.68 1.31
N GLN A 2 -3.56 23.38 0.45
CA GLN A 2 -2.99 24.21 -0.62
C GLN A 2 -1.92 25.21 -0.12
N ASN A 3 -2.20 25.98 0.92
CA ASN A 3 -1.23 26.93 1.50
C ASN A 3 0.08 26.28 1.98
N ILE A 4 0.01 25.04 2.46
CA ILE A 4 1.20 24.30 2.90
C ILE A 4 2.06 23.91 1.69
N ILE A 5 1.43 23.44 0.61
CA ILE A 5 2.12 23.05 -0.63
C ILE A 5 2.78 24.28 -1.23
N GLU A 6 2.04 25.37 -1.38
CA GLU A 6 2.56 26.63 -1.93
C GLU A 6 3.71 27.19 -1.09
N SER A 7 3.61 27.16 0.24
CA SER A 7 4.68 27.60 1.14
C SER A 7 5.95 26.77 0.95
N ASN A 8 5.80 25.44 0.87
CA ASN A 8 6.94 24.56 0.62
C ASN A 8 7.58 24.84 -0.75
N ILE A 9 6.78 25.03 -1.81
CA ILE A 9 7.32 25.34 -3.15
C ILE A 9 8.01 26.71 -3.13
N LYS A 10 7.44 27.73 -2.46
CA LYS A 10 8.08 29.06 -2.35
C LYS A 10 9.43 28.99 -1.63
N THR A 11 9.55 28.11 -0.63
CA THR A 11 10.81 27.94 0.14
C THR A 11 11.85 27.09 -0.62
N LEU A 12 11.42 26.00 -1.25
CA LEU A 12 12.30 24.99 -1.86
C LEU A 12 12.48 25.19 -3.38
N GLY A 13 11.69 26.06 -4.00
CA GLY A 13 11.63 26.28 -5.45
C GLY A 13 10.77 25.23 -6.19
N SER A 14 10.70 24.02 -5.71
CA SER A 14 9.88 22.92 -6.28
C SER A 14 9.73 21.78 -5.29
N LEU A 15 8.74 20.91 -5.50
CA LEU A 15 8.60 19.62 -4.81
C LEU A 15 8.80 18.47 -5.80
N SER A 16 9.40 17.36 -5.37
CA SER A 16 9.29 16.09 -6.07
C SER A 16 7.86 15.58 -6.02
N LEU A 17 7.47 14.69 -6.93
CA LEU A 17 6.15 14.05 -6.84
C LEU A 17 6.00 13.30 -5.52
N LYS A 18 7.06 12.64 -5.04
CA LYS A 18 7.09 11.95 -3.75
C LYS A 18 6.78 12.89 -2.58
N GLU A 19 7.41 14.06 -2.52
CA GLU A 19 7.17 15.05 -1.47
C GLU A 19 5.74 15.58 -1.53
N TYR A 20 5.24 15.89 -2.72
CA TYR A 20 3.87 16.31 -2.94
C TYR A 20 2.85 15.25 -2.49
N MET A 21 3.00 13.99 -2.94
CA MET A 21 2.14 12.89 -2.51
C MET A 21 2.20 12.69 -1.00
N SER A 22 3.39 12.76 -0.39
CA SER A 22 3.55 12.65 1.06
C SER A 22 2.76 13.71 1.81
N LEU A 23 2.79 14.95 1.34
CA LEU A 23 2.01 16.03 1.94
C LEU A 23 0.51 15.81 1.76
N VAL A 24 0.05 15.56 0.53
CA VAL A 24 -1.38 15.45 0.21
C VAL A 24 -2.01 14.24 0.87
N LEU A 25 -1.32 13.10 0.88
CA LEU A 25 -1.86 11.84 1.38
C LEU A 25 -1.65 11.65 2.89
N TYR A 26 -0.47 12.02 3.41
CA TYR A 26 -0.04 11.59 4.75
C TYR A 26 0.28 12.73 5.73
N HIS A 27 0.01 13.98 5.38
CA HIS A 27 0.18 15.07 6.35
C HIS A 27 -0.65 14.80 7.62
N PRO A 28 -0.09 14.90 8.84
CA PRO A 28 -0.74 14.44 10.08
C PRO A 28 -2.14 15.03 10.34
N ILE A 29 -2.35 16.30 9.93
CA ILE A 29 -3.61 17.03 10.18
C ILE A 29 -4.45 17.16 8.91
N HIS A 30 -3.80 17.43 7.76
CA HIS A 30 -4.47 17.82 6.52
C HIS A 30 -4.37 16.79 5.41
N GLY A 31 -3.62 15.69 5.63
CA GLY A 31 -3.45 14.61 4.68
C GLY A 31 -4.75 13.86 4.45
N TYR A 32 -4.91 13.33 3.24
CA TYR A 32 -6.10 12.59 2.87
C TYR A 32 -6.37 11.44 3.85
N TYR A 33 -5.35 10.60 4.13
CA TYR A 33 -5.46 9.46 5.04
C TYR A 33 -5.51 9.82 6.53
N SER A 34 -5.41 11.11 6.89
CA SER A 34 -5.59 11.57 8.27
C SER A 34 -7.06 11.83 8.62
N LYS A 35 -7.94 11.87 7.62
CA LYS A 35 -9.38 12.07 7.82
C LYS A 35 -10.03 10.80 8.36
N LYS A 36 -11.04 10.96 9.22
CA LYS A 36 -11.88 9.84 9.64
C LYS A 36 -12.80 9.41 8.50
N ASN A 37 -13.03 8.09 8.35
CA ASN A 37 -13.98 7.49 7.39
C ASN A 37 -13.58 7.57 5.90
N ILE A 38 -12.35 7.20 5.56
CA ILE A 38 -11.91 7.16 4.16
C ILE A 38 -12.36 5.89 3.45
N LEU A 39 -12.42 4.75 4.16
CA LEU A 39 -12.73 3.43 3.59
C LEU A 39 -14.08 2.90 4.04
N GLY A 40 -14.86 2.33 3.11
CA GLY A 40 -16.13 1.63 3.32
C GLY A 40 -17.34 2.35 2.73
N SER A 41 -18.54 1.79 2.94
CA SER A 41 -19.82 2.25 2.35
C SER A 41 -20.19 3.72 2.61
N HIS A 42 -19.56 4.36 3.58
CA HIS A 42 -19.71 5.79 3.89
C HIS A 42 -18.39 6.55 3.73
N GLY A 43 -17.37 5.96 3.11
CA GLY A 43 -16.08 6.58 2.81
C GLY A 43 -15.99 7.07 1.37
N ASP A 44 -14.88 7.73 1.04
CA ASP A 44 -14.61 8.26 -0.30
C ASP A 44 -14.29 7.14 -1.32
N PHE A 45 -13.90 5.93 -0.83
CA PHE A 45 -13.58 4.77 -1.65
C PHE A 45 -14.22 3.49 -1.13
N ILE A 46 -14.78 2.72 -2.07
CA ILE A 46 -15.20 1.33 -1.85
C ILE A 46 -14.27 0.46 -2.69
N THR A 47 -13.43 -0.33 -2.03
CA THR A 47 -12.49 -1.25 -2.70
C THR A 47 -13.16 -2.58 -3.00
N ALA A 48 -12.61 -3.36 -3.95
CA ALA A 48 -13.17 -4.64 -4.39
C ALA A 48 -13.52 -5.61 -3.22
N PRO A 49 -12.68 -5.76 -2.18
CA PRO A 49 -13.03 -6.58 -1.00
C PRO A 49 -14.25 -6.08 -0.21
N GLU A 50 -14.53 -4.79 -0.23
CA GLU A 50 -15.68 -4.21 0.47
C GLU A 50 -16.97 -4.30 -0.35
N ILE A 51 -16.87 -4.48 -1.68
CA ILE A 51 -18.02 -4.64 -2.59
C ILE A 51 -18.54 -6.06 -2.57
N SER A 52 -17.63 -7.03 -2.66
CA SER A 52 -18.01 -8.44 -2.82
C SER A 52 -17.03 -9.40 -2.16
N GLN A 53 -17.57 -10.26 -1.32
CA GLN A 53 -16.91 -11.42 -0.75
C GLN A 53 -16.28 -12.34 -1.83
N THR A 54 -16.88 -12.40 -3.02
CA THR A 54 -16.40 -13.20 -4.15
C THR A 54 -15.00 -12.82 -4.56
N PHE A 55 -14.59 -11.55 -4.40
CA PHE A 55 -13.24 -11.13 -4.70
C PHE A 55 -12.20 -11.86 -3.82
N GLY A 56 -12.42 -11.90 -2.51
CA GLY A 56 -11.56 -12.65 -1.58
C GLY A 56 -11.60 -14.17 -1.81
N GLU A 57 -12.75 -14.71 -2.21
CA GLU A 57 -12.90 -16.13 -2.56
C GLU A 57 -12.11 -16.52 -3.81
N LEU A 58 -12.06 -15.65 -4.82
CA LEU A 58 -11.25 -15.84 -6.03
C LEU A 58 -9.75 -15.78 -5.72
N ILE A 59 -9.32 -14.81 -4.92
CA ILE A 59 -7.91 -14.73 -4.46
C ILE A 59 -7.54 -15.99 -3.65
N ALA A 60 -8.40 -16.44 -2.75
CA ALA A 60 -8.20 -17.68 -2.00
C ALA A 60 -8.05 -18.91 -2.93
N SER A 61 -8.90 -19.02 -3.93
CA SER A 61 -8.87 -20.10 -4.92
C SER A 61 -7.56 -20.08 -5.72
N TRP A 62 -7.10 -18.89 -6.09
CA TRP A 62 -5.80 -18.69 -6.75
C TRP A 62 -4.64 -19.11 -5.84
N ILE A 63 -4.69 -18.75 -4.55
CA ILE A 63 -3.71 -19.15 -3.54
C ILE A 63 -3.68 -20.67 -3.40
N ILE A 64 -4.84 -21.33 -3.26
CA ILE A 64 -4.95 -22.79 -3.13
C ILE A 64 -4.34 -23.48 -4.35
N TYR A 65 -4.67 -23.02 -5.55
CA TYR A 65 -4.18 -23.60 -6.80
C TYR A 65 -2.65 -23.53 -6.90
N ASN A 66 -2.08 -22.34 -6.66
CA ASN A 66 -0.66 -22.11 -6.84
C ASN A 66 0.20 -22.69 -5.70
N SER A 67 -0.34 -22.76 -4.47
CA SER A 67 0.41 -23.24 -3.31
C SER A 67 0.69 -24.75 -3.35
N LYS A 68 -0.09 -25.54 -4.08
CA LYS A 68 0.09 -27.01 -4.17
C LYS A 68 1.51 -27.42 -4.55
N ASN A 69 2.14 -26.68 -5.46
CA ASN A 69 3.49 -26.97 -5.94
C ASN A 69 4.58 -26.13 -5.28
N LEU A 70 4.24 -25.03 -4.63
CA LEU A 70 5.18 -24.05 -4.08
C LEU A 70 5.38 -24.22 -2.57
N ILE A 71 4.34 -24.65 -1.84
CA ILE A 71 4.34 -24.69 -0.38
C ILE A 71 4.38 -26.14 0.11
N ARG A 72 5.58 -26.61 0.43
CA ARG A 72 5.79 -27.95 1.01
C ARG A 72 5.54 -27.96 2.53
N ASN A 73 6.01 -26.93 3.23
CA ASN A 73 5.98 -26.80 4.67
C ASN A 73 5.06 -25.65 5.11
N THR A 74 5.29 -25.12 6.29
CA THR A 74 4.58 -23.92 6.78
C THR A 74 5.02 -22.67 6.02
N PHE A 75 4.12 -21.69 5.95
CA PHE A 75 4.37 -20.41 5.29
C PHE A 75 3.80 -19.24 6.11
N ASN A 76 4.29 -18.05 5.82
CA ASN A 76 3.74 -16.80 6.32
C ASN A 76 2.76 -16.20 5.31
N TYR A 77 1.69 -15.61 5.82
CA TYR A 77 0.80 -14.76 5.04
C TYR A 77 1.07 -13.30 5.40
N VAL A 78 1.14 -12.45 4.41
CA VAL A 78 1.36 -11.00 4.59
C VAL A 78 0.35 -10.24 3.76
N GLU A 79 -0.40 -9.32 4.35
CA GLU A 79 -1.19 -8.36 3.60
C GLU A 79 -0.64 -6.95 3.81
N LEU A 80 -0.37 -6.26 2.69
CA LEU A 80 0.10 -4.89 2.67
C LEU A 80 -1.11 -3.96 2.55
N GLY A 81 -1.34 -3.10 3.54
CA GLY A 81 -2.48 -2.20 3.58
C GLY A 81 -3.83 -2.91 3.74
N PRO A 82 -4.01 -3.78 4.75
CA PRO A 82 -5.23 -4.59 4.91
C PRO A 82 -6.48 -3.76 5.23
N GLY A 83 -6.33 -2.51 5.65
CA GLY A 83 -7.45 -1.69 6.10
C GLY A 83 -8.25 -2.37 7.20
N LYS A 84 -9.53 -2.66 6.97
CA LYS A 84 -10.40 -3.39 7.91
C LYS A 84 -10.13 -4.89 7.99
N GLY A 85 -9.26 -5.44 7.13
CA GLY A 85 -8.94 -6.87 7.06
C GLY A 85 -10.02 -7.72 6.40
N THR A 86 -10.92 -7.13 5.62
CA THR A 86 -12.02 -7.84 4.94
C THR A 86 -11.48 -8.86 3.96
N LEU A 87 -10.48 -8.49 3.14
CA LEU A 87 -9.86 -9.39 2.18
C LEU A 87 -9.24 -10.62 2.85
N SER A 88 -8.38 -10.43 3.86
CA SER A 88 -7.80 -11.54 4.63
C SER A 88 -8.87 -12.42 5.27
N GLN A 89 -9.93 -11.83 5.80
CA GLN A 89 -11.03 -12.58 6.43
C GLN A 89 -11.70 -13.54 5.42
N ASP A 90 -11.99 -13.06 4.22
CA ASP A 90 -12.59 -13.85 3.16
C ASP A 90 -11.63 -14.91 2.62
N ILE A 91 -10.35 -14.56 2.45
CA ILE A 91 -9.31 -15.51 2.04
C ILE A 91 -9.21 -16.66 3.04
N PHE A 92 -9.03 -16.36 4.33
CA PHE A 92 -8.86 -17.43 5.34
C PHE A 92 -10.11 -18.26 5.56
N ARG A 93 -11.29 -17.64 5.52
CA ARG A 93 -12.56 -18.38 5.57
C ARG A 93 -12.64 -19.40 4.42
N THR A 94 -12.29 -18.97 3.22
CA THR A 94 -12.37 -19.79 2.00
C THR A 94 -11.31 -20.89 2.00
N ILE A 95 -10.05 -20.56 2.32
CA ILE A 95 -8.97 -21.57 2.41
C ILE A 95 -9.33 -22.61 3.47
N LYS A 96 -9.80 -22.19 4.65
CA LYS A 96 -10.18 -23.09 5.73
C LYS A 96 -11.29 -24.06 5.30
N LYS A 97 -12.25 -23.59 4.48
CA LYS A 97 -13.38 -24.40 4.00
C LYS A 97 -12.99 -25.37 2.89
N ILE A 98 -12.12 -24.94 1.95
CA ILE A 98 -11.80 -25.71 0.74
C ILE A 98 -10.54 -26.58 0.92
N ASP A 99 -9.52 -26.07 1.60
CA ASP A 99 -8.25 -26.76 1.82
C ASP A 99 -7.74 -26.52 3.24
N PHE A 100 -8.29 -27.28 4.19
CA PHE A 100 -7.89 -27.19 5.59
C PHE A 100 -6.42 -27.55 5.81
N THR A 101 -5.84 -28.40 4.97
CA THR A 101 -4.42 -28.76 5.03
C THR A 101 -3.54 -27.55 4.74
N LEU A 102 -3.88 -26.78 3.71
CA LEU A 102 -3.18 -25.52 3.44
C LEU A 102 -3.38 -24.50 4.57
N TYR A 103 -4.63 -24.37 5.07
CA TYR A 103 -4.92 -23.48 6.20
C TYR A 103 -4.05 -23.78 7.42
N SER A 104 -3.88 -25.07 7.77
CA SER A 104 -3.06 -25.50 8.91
C SER A 104 -1.57 -25.24 8.75
N LYS A 105 -1.09 -24.99 7.53
CA LYS A 105 0.31 -24.62 7.23
C LYS A 105 0.58 -23.13 7.42
N VAL A 106 -0.44 -22.29 7.60
CA VAL A 106 -0.23 -20.84 7.89
C VAL A 106 0.42 -20.73 9.27
N LYS A 107 1.67 -20.30 9.29
CA LYS A 107 2.45 -20.15 10.52
C LYS A 107 2.18 -18.83 11.21
N ASN A 108 2.29 -17.74 10.46
CA ASN A 108 2.07 -16.39 10.95
C ASN A 108 1.24 -15.60 9.94
N ILE A 109 0.46 -14.66 10.46
CA ILE A 109 -0.28 -13.66 9.69
C ILE A 109 0.33 -12.31 10.02
N PHE A 110 0.87 -11.62 9.03
CA PHE A 110 1.44 -10.28 9.16
C PHE A 110 0.57 -9.26 8.44
N PHE A 111 0.38 -8.12 9.06
CA PHE A 111 -0.26 -6.96 8.47
C PHE A 111 0.67 -5.75 8.50
N LEU A 112 0.94 -5.17 7.34
CA LEU A 112 1.63 -3.90 7.22
C LEU A 112 0.58 -2.80 7.19
N GLU A 113 0.33 -2.18 8.35
CA GLU A 113 -0.70 -1.16 8.54
C GLU A 113 -0.18 -0.03 9.44
N LYS A 114 -0.50 1.22 9.10
CA LYS A 114 -0.08 2.41 9.85
C LYS A 114 -1.21 3.04 10.67
N SER A 115 -2.46 2.81 10.28
CA SER A 115 -3.63 3.37 10.97
C SER A 115 -3.87 2.65 12.29
N ASN A 116 -3.77 3.36 13.40
CA ASN A 116 -4.06 2.80 14.73
C ASN A 116 -5.50 2.28 14.83
N THR A 117 -6.44 2.88 14.13
CA THR A 117 -7.84 2.42 14.07
C THR A 117 -7.94 1.06 13.43
N PHE A 118 -7.30 0.87 12.26
CA PHE A 118 -7.32 -0.41 11.57
C PHE A 118 -6.50 -1.48 12.31
N ILE A 119 -5.37 -1.12 12.89
CA ILE A 119 -4.56 -2.02 13.73
C ILE A 119 -5.41 -2.61 14.86
N LYS A 120 -6.23 -1.80 15.53
CA LYS A 120 -7.13 -2.28 16.58
C LYS A 120 -8.14 -3.29 16.04
N MET A 121 -8.81 -2.95 14.92
CA MET A 121 -9.76 -3.85 14.25
C MET A 121 -9.13 -5.17 13.81
N LEU A 122 -7.92 -5.13 13.25
CA LEU A 122 -7.19 -6.31 12.82
C LEU A 122 -6.85 -7.24 13.98
N LYS A 123 -6.41 -6.69 15.11
CA LYS A 123 -6.14 -7.48 16.32
C LYS A 123 -7.38 -8.11 16.92
N GLU A 124 -8.54 -7.46 16.81
CA GLU A 124 -9.83 -8.02 17.26
C GLU A 124 -10.32 -9.16 16.34
N LYS A 125 -10.04 -9.07 15.03
CA LYS A 125 -10.45 -10.08 14.03
C LYS A 125 -9.51 -11.27 13.93
N PHE A 126 -8.24 -11.07 14.19
CA PHE A 126 -7.18 -12.06 13.99
C PHE A 126 -6.30 -12.16 15.23
N ASP A 127 -6.64 -13.07 16.14
CA ASP A 127 -5.98 -13.24 17.46
C ASP A 127 -4.45 -13.38 17.40
N LYS A 128 -3.92 -13.93 16.30
CA LYS A 128 -2.48 -14.21 16.11
C LYS A 128 -1.83 -13.31 15.07
N ALA A 129 -2.48 -12.22 14.67
CA ALA A 129 -1.90 -11.31 13.68
C ALA A 129 -0.77 -10.48 14.28
N LEU A 130 0.32 -10.38 13.53
CA LEU A 130 1.48 -9.56 13.84
C LEU A 130 1.44 -8.30 12.96
N ILE A 131 1.51 -7.14 13.61
CA ILE A 131 1.58 -5.88 12.90
C ILE A 131 3.05 -5.54 12.65
N ILE A 132 3.42 -5.31 11.40
CA ILE A 132 4.76 -4.89 10.99
C ILE A 132 4.73 -3.47 10.44
N LYS A 133 5.84 -2.77 10.57
CA LYS A 133 6.02 -1.40 10.05
C LYS A 133 6.76 -1.39 8.72
N ASP A 134 7.57 -2.41 8.48
CA ASP A 134 8.36 -2.57 7.26
C ASP A 134 8.39 -4.05 6.87
N ILE A 135 8.45 -4.31 5.56
CA ILE A 135 8.57 -5.66 5.01
C ILE A 135 9.91 -6.32 5.35
N ILE A 136 10.92 -5.53 5.68
CA ILE A 136 12.25 -6.00 6.14
C ILE A 136 12.16 -6.78 7.46
N GLU A 137 11.12 -6.55 8.26
CA GLU A 137 10.88 -7.30 9.50
C GLU A 137 10.52 -8.78 9.27
N LEU A 138 10.21 -9.15 8.02
CA LEU A 138 9.84 -10.52 7.68
C LEU A 138 11.07 -11.42 7.64
N GLU A 139 10.99 -12.56 8.32
CA GLU A 139 11.99 -13.60 8.19
C GLU A 139 12.02 -14.17 6.75
N LYS A 140 13.20 -14.58 6.28
CA LYS A 140 13.37 -15.26 4.99
C LYS A 140 12.76 -16.68 5.01
N LYS A 141 11.44 -16.74 4.88
CA LYS A 141 10.64 -17.97 4.86
C LYS A 141 9.68 -17.94 3.67
N SER A 142 9.13 -19.10 3.31
CA SER A 142 8.04 -19.15 2.34
C SER A 142 6.94 -18.18 2.76
N THR A 143 6.57 -17.25 1.90
CA THR A 143 5.65 -16.19 2.23
C THR A 143 4.71 -15.93 1.06
N ILE A 144 3.41 -15.86 1.33
CA ILE A 144 2.42 -15.32 0.40
C ILE A 144 2.19 -13.87 0.76
N VAL A 145 2.40 -12.97 -0.19
CA VAL A 145 2.15 -11.54 -0.04
C VAL A 145 0.93 -11.16 -0.86
N VAL A 146 -0.03 -10.51 -0.22
CA VAL A 146 -1.22 -9.94 -0.85
C VAL A 146 -1.16 -8.43 -0.70
N ALA A 147 -1.44 -7.71 -1.80
CA ALA A 147 -1.49 -6.25 -1.82
C ALA A 147 -2.61 -5.83 -2.78
N ASN A 148 -3.70 -5.30 -2.25
CA ASN A 148 -4.81 -4.76 -3.03
C ASN A 148 -4.85 -3.25 -2.86
N GLU A 149 -4.78 -2.49 -3.98
CA GLU A 149 -4.81 -1.02 -3.96
C GLU A 149 -3.83 -0.40 -2.93
N PHE A 150 -2.63 -0.95 -2.85
CA PHE A 150 -1.63 -0.52 -1.88
C PHE A 150 -0.54 0.37 -2.50
N PHE A 151 -0.04 -0.03 -3.67
CA PHE A 151 1.13 0.63 -4.29
C PHE A 151 0.79 1.99 -4.90
N ASP A 152 -0.43 2.18 -5.35
CA ASP A 152 -0.97 3.43 -5.91
C ASP A 152 -1.06 4.56 -4.87
N ALA A 153 -1.17 4.20 -3.59
CA ALA A 153 -1.15 5.14 -2.48
C ALA A 153 0.26 5.51 -1.98
N LEU A 154 1.30 4.84 -2.45
CA LEU A 154 2.66 5.10 -1.99
C LEU A 154 3.28 6.31 -2.71
N PRO A 155 3.91 7.24 -1.95
CA PRO A 155 4.64 8.35 -2.56
C PRO A 155 5.81 7.86 -3.43
N VAL A 156 5.81 8.25 -4.70
CA VAL A 156 6.80 7.82 -5.68
C VAL A 156 7.52 8.99 -6.33
N ASN A 157 8.79 8.82 -6.71
CA ASN A 157 9.45 9.73 -7.62
C ASN A 157 9.11 9.35 -9.07
N GLN A 158 9.00 10.34 -9.93
CA GLN A 158 8.74 10.14 -11.35
C GLN A 158 9.87 10.75 -12.18
N TYR A 159 10.36 9.97 -13.16
CA TYR A 159 11.45 10.37 -14.02
C TYR A 159 11.04 10.28 -15.48
N ILE A 160 11.58 11.18 -16.30
CA ILE A 160 11.36 11.19 -17.75
C ILE A 160 12.71 11.07 -18.45
N TYR A 161 12.83 10.10 -19.35
CA TYR A 161 14.00 9.95 -20.19
C TYR A 161 13.92 10.90 -21.39
N LYS A 162 14.89 11.80 -21.51
CA LYS A 162 14.96 12.79 -22.58
C LYS A 162 16.44 13.14 -22.86
N ASN A 163 16.82 13.26 -24.13
CA ASN A 163 18.18 13.64 -24.56
C ASN A 163 19.26 12.77 -23.86
N ASN A 164 19.08 11.45 -23.91
CA ASN A 164 19.99 10.45 -23.31
C ASN A 164 20.22 10.61 -21.80
N SER A 165 19.28 11.21 -21.08
CA SER A 165 19.38 11.42 -19.63
C SER A 165 18.02 11.33 -18.95
N TRP A 166 18.03 10.95 -17.68
CA TRP A 166 16.84 10.92 -16.85
C TRP A 166 16.67 12.25 -16.10
N TYR A 167 15.48 12.81 -16.14
CA TYR A 167 15.10 14.03 -15.43
C TYR A 167 13.96 13.75 -14.47
N GLU A 168 14.11 14.18 -13.22
CA GLU A 168 13.04 14.07 -12.25
C GLU A 168 11.88 15.03 -12.61
N ARG A 169 10.65 14.52 -12.54
CA ARG A 169 9.45 15.32 -12.69
C ARG A 169 9.11 15.97 -11.36
N LYS A 170 9.06 17.28 -11.35
CA LYS A 170 8.81 18.11 -10.17
C LYS A 170 7.51 18.89 -10.29
N ILE A 171 7.02 19.40 -9.17
CA ILE A 171 5.86 20.27 -9.09
C ILE A 171 6.35 21.65 -8.70
N VAL A 172 5.93 22.65 -9.47
CA VAL A 172 6.25 24.05 -9.28
C VAL A 172 4.98 24.90 -9.28
N LEU A 173 5.08 26.12 -8.77
CA LEU A 173 4.00 27.11 -8.83
C LEU A 173 4.21 28.04 -10.01
N ARG A 174 3.25 28.14 -10.92
CA ARG A 174 3.21 29.11 -12.01
C ARG A 174 1.86 29.80 -12.05
N ASN A 175 1.84 31.12 -11.97
CA ASN A 175 0.61 31.90 -11.97
C ASN A 175 -0.44 31.42 -10.95
N ASN A 176 0.01 31.01 -9.77
CA ASN A 176 -0.76 30.37 -8.70
C ASN A 176 -1.29 28.96 -9.00
N ASP A 177 -0.91 28.34 -10.11
CA ASP A 177 -1.26 26.97 -10.44
C ASP A 177 -0.11 26.02 -10.18
N LEU A 178 -0.43 24.83 -9.68
CA LEU A 178 0.52 23.73 -9.54
C LEU A 178 0.70 23.04 -10.90
N VAL A 179 1.91 23.08 -11.43
CA VAL A 179 2.23 22.49 -12.74
C VAL A 179 3.43 21.56 -12.65
N PHE A 180 3.46 20.57 -13.53
CA PHE A 180 4.64 19.72 -13.66
C PHE A 180 5.74 20.41 -14.45
N GLN A 181 6.97 20.26 -13.98
CA GLN A 181 8.20 20.70 -14.64
C GLN A 181 9.29 19.64 -14.52
N LEU A 182 10.13 19.51 -15.53
CA LEU A 182 11.35 18.69 -15.41
C LEU A 182 12.40 19.44 -14.59
N ALA A 183 13.17 18.69 -13.81
CA ALA A 183 14.34 19.23 -13.14
C ALA A 183 15.32 19.82 -14.17
N ASN A 184 16.00 20.90 -13.79
CA ASN A 184 16.95 21.60 -14.71
C ASN A 184 18.21 20.79 -15.01
N LYS A 185 18.53 19.80 -14.17
CA LYS A 185 19.70 18.92 -14.33
C LYS A 185 19.23 17.46 -14.37
N PRO A 186 19.91 16.62 -15.15
CA PRO A 186 19.64 15.19 -15.13
C PRO A 186 19.95 14.61 -13.75
N THR A 187 19.25 13.56 -13.41
CA THR A 187 19.49 12.83 -12.16
C THR A 187 20.75 12.00 -12.25
N THR A 188 21.52 11.99 -11.16
CA THR A 188 22.72 11.14 -11.00
C THR A 188 22.40 9.81 -10.33
N GLN A 189 21.14 9.54 -9.99
CA GLN A 189 20.74 8.31 -9.32
C GLN A 189 21.01 7.09 -10.21
N LYS A 190 21.96 6.25 -9.81
CA LYS A 190 22.38 5.02 -10.52
C LYS A 190 21.32 3.91 -10.57
N ASN A 191 20.16 4.09 -9.94
CA ASN A 191 19.14 3.06 -9.74
C ASN A 191 17.86 3.29 -10.57
N ILE A 192 17.96 4.01 -11.67
CA ILE A 192 16.86 4.14 -12.63
C ILE A 192 17.20 3.23 -13.82
N ASN A 193 17.09 1.93 -13.61
CA ASN A 193 17.12 0.90 -14.66
C ASN A 193 15.85 0.08 -14.60
#